data_422d8295c5e62260b857ba7a91a9e721
#
_entry.id   422d8295c5e62260b857ba7a91a9e721
#
_cell.length_a   1.000
_cell.length_b   1.000
_cell.length_c   1.000
_cell.angle_alpha   90.00
_cell.angle_beta   90.00
_cell.angle_gamma   90.00
#
_symmetry.space_group_name_H-M   'P 1'
#
loop_
_entity.id
_entity.type
_entity.pdbx_description
1 polymer ?
#
loop_
_entity_poly.entity_id
_entity_poly.type
_entity_poly.pdbx_seq_one_letter_code
_entity_poly.pdbx_strand_id
1 'polypeptide(L)' 'MIQLDFQLDRDFIELNQLLKLAGLCDSGGAGKALVASGSVRVDGVVESRKTCKIRAGQRVETGDACIRVIG' A
#
# COMPACT_ATOMS: atom_id res chain seq x y z
N MET A 1 -13.85 0.92 8.87
CA MET A 1 -12.65 0.95 8.00
C MET A 1 -11.93 2.26 8.19
N ILE A 2 -10.63 2.21 8.35
CA ILE A 2 -9.80 3.41 8.48
C ILE A 2 -9.45 3.89 7.08
N GLN A 3 -9.81 5.13 6.77
CA GLN A 3 -9.54 5.74 5.47
C GLN A 3 -8.31 6.63 5.59
N LEU A 4 -7.29 6.34 4.77
CA LEU A 4 -6.06 7.13 4.73
C LEU A 4 -5.87 7.70 3.33
N ASP A 5 -5.39 8.92 3.25
CA ASP A 5 -5.01 9.54 1.99
C ASP A 5 -3.49 9.67 1.96
N PHE A 6 -2.88 9.26 0.85
CA PHE A 6 -1.45 9.39 0.65
C PHE A 6 -1.19 10.28 -0.56
N GLN A 7 -0.53 11.41 -0.32
CA GLN A 7 -0.17 12.33 -1.39
C GLN A 7 1.10 11.85 -2.08
N LEU A 8 0.99 11.45 -3.35
CA LEU A 8 2.11 10.97 -4.14
C LEU A 8 2.75 12.16 -4.86
N ASP A 9 4.04 12.37 -4.62
CA ASP A 9 4.80 13.49 -5.19
C ASP A 9 5.75 13.03 -6.30
N ARG A 10 5.54 11.83 -6.84
CA ARG A 10 6.39 11.20 -7.85
C ARG A 10 5.52 10.30 -8.74
N ASP A 11 6.14 9.64 -9.73
CA ASP A 11 5.39 8.79 -10.67
C ASP A 11 4.77 7.57 -10.01
N PHE A 12 5.45 6.99 -9.03
CA PHE A 12 4.95 5.81 -8.31
C PHE A 12 5.65 5.69 -6.97
N ILE A 13 5.09 4.82 -6.13
CA ILE A 13 5.74 4.37 -4.89
C ILE A 13 5.64 2.85 -4.83
N GLU A 14 6.66 2.18 -4.32
CA GLU A 14 6.61 0.74 -4.13
C GLU A 14 5.63 0.39 -3.01
N LEU A 15 4.87 -0.70 -3.20
CA LEU A 15 3.80 -1.08 -2.28
C LEU A 15 4.29 -1.23 -0.83
N ASN A 16 5.43 -1.91 -0.62
CA ASN A 16 5.98 -2.08 0.72
C ASN A 16 6.34 -0.75 1.37
N GLN A 17 6.83 0.21 0.60
CA GLN A 17 7.17 1.54 1.10
C GLN A 17 5.90 2.34 1.43
N LEU A 18 4.88 2.22 0.61
CA LEU A 18 3.60 2.88 0.86
C LEU A 18 3.02 2.43 2.21
N LEU A 19 3.03 1.13 2.48
CA LEU A 19 2.52 0.58 3.75
C LEU A 19 3.29 1.14 4.94
N LYS A 20 4.60 1.27 4.81
CA LYS A 20 5.44 1.86 5.86
C LYS A 20 5.11 3.34 6.06
N LEU A 21 5.09 4.12 4.98
CA LEU A 21 4.86 5.57 5.07
C LEU A 21 3.44 5.91 5.52
N ALA A 22 2.47 5.05 5.24
CA ALA A 22 1.10 5.22 5.71
C ALA A 22 0.93 4.85 7.18
N GLY A 23 1.97 4.33 7.83
CA GLY A 23 1.92 3.97 9.24
C GLY A 23 1.33 2.61 9.54
N LEU A 24 1.12 1.78 8.51
CA LEU A 24 0.54 0.44 8.68
C LEU A 24 1.60 -0.62 9.00
N CYS A 25 2.85 -0.31 8.74
CA CYS A 25 4.00 -1.19 9.02
C CYS A 25 5.13 -0.37 9.60
N ASP A 26 5.96 -0.99 10.42
CA ASP A 26 7.09 -0.32 11.07
C ASP A 26 8.29 -0.13 10.15
N SER A 27 8.38 -0.93 9.08
CA SER A 27 9.52 -0.90 8.18
C SER A 27 9.13 -1.40 6.79
N GLY A 28 10.00 -1.16 5.81
CA GLY A 28 9.81 -1.70 4.46
C GLY A 28 9.82 -3.23 4.45
N GLY A 29 10.63 -3.85 5.32
CA GLY A 29 10.65 -5.31 5.47
C GLY A 29 9.34 -5.86 6.01
N ALA A 30 8.74 -5.18 6.99
CA ALA A 30 7.43 -5.55 7.51
C ALA A 30 6.36 -5.40 6.43
N GLY A 31 6.47 -4.36 5.59
CA GLY A 31 5.57 -4.19 4.45
C GLY A 31 5.67 -5.34 3.46
N LYS A 32 6.88 -5.79 3.15
CA LYS A 32 7.09 -6.94 2.27
C LYS A 32 6.46 -8.21 2.84
N ALA A 33 6.60 -8.44 4.14
CA ALA A 33 6.02 -9.61 4.81
C ALA A 33 4.49 -9.55 4.74
N LEU A 34 3.91 -8.38 4.92
CA LEU A 34 2.46 -8.22 4.86
C LEU A 34 1.92 -8.53 3.47
N VAL A 35 2.59 -8.03 2.43
CA VAL A 35 2.20 -8.33 1.04
C VAL A 35 2.34 -9.82 0.76
N ALA A 36 3.44 -10.43 1.20
CA ALA A 36 3.69 -11.86 0.98
C ALA A 36 2.64 -12.75 1.66
N SER A 37 2.03 -12.27 2.74
CA SER A 37 1.00 -13.04 3.47
C SER A 37 -0.35 -13.09 2.74
N GLY A 38 -0.51 -12.33 1.66
CA GLY A 38 -1.78 -12.27 0.92
C GLY A 38 -2.81 -11.35 1.56
N SER A 39 -2.38 -10.49 2.48
CA SER A 39 -3.29 -9.62 3.25
C SER A 39 -3.50 -8.25 2.59
N VAL A 40 -2.86 -7.98 1.47
CA VAL A 40 -2.91 -6.66 0.82
C VAL A 40 -3.61 -6.77 -0.52
N ARG A 41 -4.56 -5.87 -0.76
CA ARG A 41 -5.26 -5.75 -2.05
C ARG A 41 -4.96 -4.40 -2.67
N VAL A 42 -4.79 -4.41 -3.99
CA VAL A 42 -4.65 -3.20 -4.79
C VAL A 42 -5.83 -3.15 -5.75
N ASP A 43 -6.62 -2.10 -5.68
CA ASP A 43 -7.84 -1.93 -6.48
C ASP A 43 -8.77 -3.15 -6.38
N GLY A 44 -8.85 -3.72 -5.16
CA GLY A 44 -9.75 -4.83 -4.86
C GLY A 44 -9.18 -6.22 -5.18
N VAL A 45 -7.97 -6.31 -5.70
CA VAL A 45 -7.34 -7.59 -6.08
C VAL A 45 -6.12 -7.84 -5.20
N VAL A 46 -6.01 -9.06 -4.66
CA VAL A 46 -4.85 -9.43 -3.84
C VAL A 46 -3.57 -9.26 -4.66
N GLU A 47 -2.62 -8.52 -4.10
CA GLU A 47 -1.34 -8.26 -4.74
C GLU A 47 -0.25 -9.03 -4.01
N SER A 48 0.51 -9.85 -4.74
CA SER A 48 1.60 -10.64 -4.16
C SER A 48 2.98 -10.07 -4.43
N ARG A 49 3.09 -9.08 -5.31
CA ARG A 49 4.37 -8.45 -5.63
C ARG A 49 4.71 -7.42 -4.57
N LYS A 50 5.74 -7.68 -3.80
CA LYS A 50 6.11 -6.88 -2.62
C LYS A 50 6.48 -5.44 -2.98
N THR A 51 7.09 -5.25 -4.14
CA THR A 51 7.53 -3.94 -4.63
C THR A 51 6.71 -3.47 -5.83
N CYS A 52 5.44 -3.90 -5.90
CA CYS A 52 4.53 -3.45 -6.94
C CYS A 52 4.48 -1.92 -6.97
N LYS A 53 4.53 -1.35 -8.17
CA LYS A 53 4.48 0.11 -8.34
C LYS A 53 3.06 0.59 -8.20
N ILE A 54 2.84 1.47 -7.23
CA ILE A 54 1.52 2.06 -6.96
C ILE A 54 1.54 3.51 -7.45
N ARG A 55 0.52 3.88 -8.20
CA ARG A 55 0.40 5.20 -8.82
C ARG A 55 -0.81 5.95 -8.28
N ALA A 56 -0.85 7.24 -8.51
CA ALA A 56 -2.01 8.06 -8.15
C ALA A 56 -3.28 7.50 -8.80
N GLY A 57 -4.37 7.52 -8.07
CA GLY A 57 -5.65 6.97 -8.50
C GLY A 57 -5.88 5.53 -8.05
N GLN A 58 -4.87 4.85 -7.54
CA GLN A 58 -5.02 3.49 -7.03
C GLN A 58 -5.40 3.51 -5.55
N ARG A 59 -5.95 2.38 -5.11
CA ARG A 59 -6.39 2.18 -3.74
C ARG A 59 -5.75 0.90 -3.20
N VAL A 60 -5.19 0.99 -1.99
CA VAL A 60 -4.53 -0.13 -1.34
C VAL A 60 -5.27 -0.44 -0.05
N GLU A 61 -5.66 -1.69 0.13
CA GLU A 61 -6.42 -2.13 1.30
C GLU A 61 -5.68 -3.25 2.03
N THR A 62 -5.65 -3.17 3.35
CA THR A 62 -5.15 -4.24 4.20
C THR A 62 -5.80 -4.13 5.57
N GLY A 63 -6.29 -5.26 6.09
CA GLY A 63 -7.01 -5.27 7.36
C GLY A 63 -8.19 -4.31 7.32
N ASP A 64 -8.27 -3.40 8.29
CA ASP A 64 -9.32 -2.40 8.39
C ASP A 64 -8.95 -1.08 7.71
N ALA A 65 -7.81 -1.00 7.07
CA ALA A 65 -7.31 0.24 6.48
C ALA A 65 -7.45 0.25 4.97
N CYS A 66 -7.76 1.42 4.44
CA CYS A 66 -7.79 1.67 3.01
C CYS A 66 -6.98 2.94 2.74
N ILE A 67 -5.98 2.84 1.88
CA ILE A 67 -5.16 3.97 1.48
C ILE A 67 -5.58 4.41 0.08
N ARG A 68 -5.98 5.67 -0.03
CA ARG A 68 -6.25 6.26 -1.33
C ARG A 68 -5.02 7.07 -1.75
N VAL A 69 -4.44 6.72 -2.90
CA VAL A 69 -3.25 7.39 -3.42
C VAL A 69 -3.69 8.52 -4.33
N ILE A 70 -3.30 9.74 -4.01
CA ILE A 70 -3.66 10.94 -4.74
C ILE A 70 -2.41 11.64 -5.23
N GLY A 71 -2.52 12.25 -6.40
CA GLY A 71 -1.41 12.93 -7.04
C GLY A 71 -1.49 14.44 -7.00
#